data_ef6ccb78bae76b9d2f0761884661a9b8
#
_entry.id   ef6ccb78bae76b9d2f0761884661a9b8
#
_cell.length_a   1.000
_cell.length_b   1.000
_cell.length_c   1.000
_cell.angle_alpha   90.00
_cell.angle_beta   90.00
_cell.angle_gamma   90.00
#
_symmetry.space_group_name_H-M   'P 1'
#
loop_
_entity.id
_entity.type
_entity.pdbx_description
1 polymer ?
#
loop_
_entity_poly.entity_id
_entity_poly.type
_entity_poly.pdbx_seq_one_letter_code
_entity_poly.pdbx_strand_id
1 'polypeptide(L)'
;GSTDEKTFENWIKAAEQLKKDVDIPETILDWLVESNDKISAEEWEEKFLAAVDQMSEWAFHDACTGCNPVYPTIGELKACYLRAFYGNKKFVKLYGDVLEVEVKLPTDTHAAYPNGLAADIGFDKTGGFN
;
A
#
# COMPACT_ATOMS: atom_id res chain seq x y z
N GLY A 1 -16.63 24.05 18.28
CA GLY A 1 -15.70 22.95 18.03
C GLY A 1 -16.05 22.23 16.74
N SER A 2 -15.07 21.82 15.96
CA SER A 2 -15.30 20.94 14.83
C SER A 2 -15.64 19.54 15.32
N THR A 3 -16.54 18.82 14.63
CA THR A 3 -16.73 17.38 14.85
C THR A 3 -15.47 16.63 14.42
N ASP A 4 -15.23 15.43 14.94
CA ASP A 4 -14.09 14.60 14.57
C ASP A 4 -14.05 14.33 13.07
N GLU A 5 -15.21 14.11 12.45
CA GLU A 5 -15.36 13.93 11.00
C GLU A 5 -14.87 15.16 10.21
N LYS A 6 -15.32 16.36 10.61
CA LYS A 6 -14.89 17.61 9.96
C LYS A 6 -13.40 17.90 10.17
N THR A 7 -12.86 17.54 11.32
CA THR A 7 -11.44 17.64 11.62
C THR A 7 -10.64 16.74 10.68
N PHE A 8 -11.08 15.49 10.49
CA PHE A 8 -10.47 14.54 9.58
C PHE A 8 -10.52 15.01 8.12
N GLU A 9 -11.68 15.48 7.65
CA GLU A 9 -11.81 16.06 6.31
C GLU A 9 -10.86 17.24 6.07
N ASN A 10 -10.73 18.13 7.05
CA ASN A 10 -9.84 19.28 6.96
C ASN A 10 -8.36 18.82 6.92
N TRP A 11 -8.01 17.79 7.68
CA TRP A 11 -6.67 17.22 7.65
C TRP A 11 -6.33 16.62 6.29
N ILE A 12 -7.24 15.85 5.69
CA ILE A 12 -7.07 15.30 4.33
C ILE A 12 -6.86 16.42 3.31
N LYS A 13 -7.71 17.46 3.33
CA LYS A 13 -7.57 18.61 2.43
C LYS A 13 -6.24 19.34 2.59
N ALA A 14 -5.77 19.51 3.83
CA ALA A 14 -4.48 20.13 4.10
C ALA A 14 -3.31 19.29 3.57
N ALA A 15 -3.37 17.96 3.73
CA ALA A 15 -2.37 17.04 3.20
C ALA A 15 -2.34 17.05 1.66
N GLU A 16 -3.51 17.04 1.00
CA GLU A 16 -3.62 17.14 -0.46
C GLU A 16 -3.09 18.48 -0.98
N GLN A 17 -3.39 19.59 -0.29
CA GLN A 17 -2.87 20.89 -0.66
C GLN A 17 -1.35 20.95 -0.51
N LEU A 18 -0.80 20.41 0.58
CA LEU A 18 0.64 20.36 0.78
C LEU A 18 1.34 19.56 -0.33
N LYS A 19 0.78 18.43 -0.74
CA LYS A 19 1.31 17.67 -1.87
C LYS A 19 1.40 18.51 -3.15
N LYS A 20 0.38 19.30 -3.45
CA LYS A 20 0.38 20.22 -4.59
C LYS A 20 1.42 21.33 -4.45
N ASP A 21 1.52 21.91 -3.26
CA ASP A 21 2.44 23.02 -2.99
C ASP A 21 3.92 22.63 -3.14
N VAL A 22 4.24 21.35 -2.96
CA VAL A 22 5.60 20.81 -3.08
C VAL A 22 5.80 19.91 -4.32
N ASP A 23 4.87 19.97 -5.28
CA ASP A 23 4.92 19.24 -6.56
C ASP A 23 5.04 17.70 -6.42
N ILE A 24 4.40 17.12 -5.39
CA ILE A 24 4.28 15.67 -5.28
C ILE A 24 3.15 15.19 -6.19
N PRO A 25 3.40 14.24 -7.10
CA PRO A 25 2.35 13.63 -7.93
C PRO A 25 1.20 13.07 -7.10
N GLU A 26 -0.02 13.12 -7.65
CA GLU A 26 -1.22 12.69 -6.90
C GLU A 26 -1.23 11.20 -6.60
N THR A 27 -0.70 10.39 -7.52
CA THR A 27 -0.72 8.93 -7.43
C THR A 27 0.67 8.34 -7.67
N ILE A 28 0.86 7.09 -7.24
CA ILE A 28 2.08 6.33 -7.54
C ILE A 28 2.23 6.15 -9.06
N LEU A 29 1.14 5.89 -9.77
CA LEU A 29 1.17 5.74 -11.23
C LEU A 29 1.65 7.02 -11.92
N ASP A 30 1.15 8.18 -11.51
CA ASP A 30 1.59 9.47 -12.06
C ASP A 30 3.10 9.67 -11.86
N TRP A 31 3.58 9.38 -10.66
CA TRP A 31 5.01 9.47 -10.34
C TRP A 31 5.87 8.51 -11.19
N LEU A 32 5.40 7.28 -11.39
CA LEU A 32 6.12 6.27 -12.19
C LEU A 32 6.22 6.70 -13.65
N VAL A 33 5.12 7.18 -14.22
CA VAL A 33 5.08 7.66 -15.62
C VAL A 33 5.96 8.89 -15.80
N GLU A 34 5.93 9.84 -14.87
CA GLU A 34 6.79 11.04 -14.92
C GLU A 34 8.27 10.71 -14.73
N SER A 35 8.58 9.69 -13.90
CA SER A 35 9.96 9.29 -13.59
C SER A 35 10.63 8.51 -14.71
N ASN A 36 9.87 7.84 -15.57
CA ASN A 36 10.39 7.02 -16.67
C ASN A 36 9.43 6.98 -17.86
N ASP A 37 9.69 7.81 -18.83
CA ASP A 37 8.91 7.95 -20.07
C ASP A 37 9.03 6.77 -21.05
N LYS A 38 9.94 5.83 -20.78
CA LYS A 38 10.14 4.63 -21.60
C LYS A 38 9.15 3.50 -21.32
N ILE A 39 8.47 3.57 -20.16
CA ILE A 39 7.50 2.57 -19.73
C ILE A 39 6.11 3.21 -19.74
N SER A 40 5.16 2.59 -20.45
CA SER A 40 3.80 3.11 -20.52
C SER A 40 3.04 2.96 -19.18
N ALA A 41 1.96 3.73 -19.04
CA ALA A 41 1.08 3.62 -17.86
C ALA A 41 0.50 2.21 -17.72
N GLU A 42 0.13 1.59 -18.84
CA GLU A 42 -0.41 0.22 -18.88
C GLU A 42 0.64 -0.81 -18.44
N GLU A 43 1.88 -0.65 -18.85
CA GLU A 43 2.97 -1.53 -18.43
C GLU A 43 3.31 -1.35 -16.95
N TRP A 44 3.26 -0.13 -16.43
CA TRP A 44 3.40 0.11 -15.00
C TRP A 44 2.25 -0.50 -14.18
N GLU A 45 1.03 -0.39 -14.68
CA GLU A 45 -0.15 -1.00 -14.06
C GLU A 45 -0.01 -2.53 -14.00
N GLU A 46 0.40 -3.17 -15.09
CA GLU A 46 0.64 -4.62 -15.13
C GLU A 46 1.69 -5.06 -14.11
N LYS A 47 2.83 -4.37 -14.06
CA LYS A 47 3.90 -4.64 -13.09
C LYS A 47 3.43 -4.48 -11.64
N PHE A 48 2.68 -3.41 -11.37
CA PHE A 48 2.16 -3.15 -10.03
C PHE A 48 1.13 -4.22 -9.60
N LEU A 49 0.20 -4.55 -10.47
CA LEU A 49 -0.82 -5.58 -10.18
C LEU A 49 -0.21 -6.97 -9.97
N ALA A 50 0.88 -7.29 -10.66
CA ALA A 50 1.62 -8.53 -10.45
C ALA A 50 2.32 -8.59 -9.08
N ALA A 51 2.66 -7.44 -8.50
CA ALA A 51 3.42 -7.35 -7.25
C ALA A 51 2.57 -7.05 -6.01
N VAL A 52 1.40 -6.43 -6.16
CA VAL A 52 0.64 -5.84 -5.04
C VAL A 52 0.21 -6.85 -3.98
N ASP A 53 -0.10 -8.08 -4.35
CA ASP A 53 -0.47 -9.13 -3.40
C ASP A 53 0.69 -9.48 -2.48
N GLN A 54 1.86 -9.68 -3.05
CA GLN A 54 3.08 -9.96 -2.30
C GLN A 54 3.54 -8.75 -1.47
N MET A 55 3.44 -7.54 -2.01
CA MET A 55 3.73 -6.31 -1.27
C MET A 55 2.82 -6.16 -0.04
N SER A 56 1.55 -6.51 -0.18
CA SER A 56 0.57 -6.43 0.91
C SER A 56 0.86 -7.44 2.02
N GLU A 57 1.29 -8.64 1.65
CA GLU A 57 1.75 -9.64 2.61
C GLU A 57 3.01 -9.17 3.35
N TRP A 58 3.99 -8.66 2.64
CA TRP A 58 5.21 -8.11 3.26
C TRP A 58 4.89 -6.97 4.22
N ALA A 59 4.01 -6.05 3.83
CA ALA A 59 3.58 -4.97 4.69
C ALA A 59 2.84 -5.47 5.94
N PHE A 60 2.05 -6.55 5.82
CA PHE A 60 1.38 -7.17 6.97
C PHE A 60 2.39 -7.75 7.97
N HIS A 61 3.45 -8.37 7.50
CA HIS A 61 4.50 -8.96 8.33
C HIS A 61 5.59 -7.98 8.77
N ASP A 62 5.51 -6.71 8.33
CA ASP A 62 6.43 -5.66 8.79
C ASP A 62 6.26 -5.40 10.29
N ALA A 63 7.37 -5.27 10.99
CA ALA A 63 7.37 -5.04 12.44
C ALA A 63 6.59 -3.78 12.85
N CYS A 64 6.62 -2.75 12.01
CA CYS A 64 5.92 -1.48 12.26
C CYS A 64 4.40 -1.63 12.16
N THR A 65 3.90 -2.55 11.35
CA THR A 65 2.46 -2.80 11.20
C THR A 65 1.83 -3.26 12.51
N GLY A 66 2.55 -4.08 13.28
CA GLY A 66 2.10 -4.52 14.61
C GLY A 66 1.94 -3.40 15.65
N CYS A 67 2.56 -2.25 15.42
CA CYS A 67 2.44 -1.07 16.28
C CYS A 67 1.25 -0.17 15.92
N ASN A 68 0.53 -0.45 14.85
CA ASN A 68 -0.62 0.35 14.46
C ASN A 68 -1.79 0.16 15.44
N PRO A 69 -2.44 1.25 15.92
CA PRO A 69 -3.59 1.16 16.84
C PRO A 69 -4.75 0.31 16.30
N VAL A 70 -4.94 0.29 14.99
CA VAL A 70 -5.87 -0.61 14.30
C VAL A 70 -5.03 -1.61 13.49
N TYR A 71 -5.05 -2.88 13.88
CA TYR A 71 -4.29 -3.92 13.18
C TYR A 71 -4.97 -4.25 11.85
N PRO A 72 -4.31 -3.99 10.71
CA PRO A 72 -4.94 -4.18 9.40
C PRO A 72 -4.95 -5.65 8.99
N THR A 73 -5.88 -6.02 8.12
CA THR A 73 -5.79 -7.25 7.34
C THR A 73 -4.89 -7.08 6.11
N ILE A 74 -4.44 -8.17 5.50
CA ILE A 74 -3.68 -8.11 4.24
C ILE A 74 -4.51 -7.47 3.13
N GLY A 75 -5.82 -7.75 3.09
CA GLY A 75 -6.75 -7.17 2.12
C GLY A 75 -6.96 -5.67 2.29
N GLU A 76 -6.95 -5.15 3.51
CA GLU A 76 -6.97 -3.71 3.79
C GLU A 76 -5.67 -3.03 3.33
N LEU A 77 -4.53 -3.65 3.55
CA LEU A 77 -3.24 -3.15 3.06
C LEU A 77 -3.20 -3.12 1.53
N LYS A 78 -3.71 -4.17 0.88
CA LYS A 78 -3.86 -4.18 -0.59
C LYS A 78 -4.75 -3.04 -1.08
N ALA A 79 -5.88 -2.80 -0.42
CA ALA A 79 -6.76 -1.68 -0.77
C ALA A 79 -6.05 -0.32 -0.62
N CYS A 80 -5.22 -0.14 0.43
CA CYS A 80 -4.40 1.06 0.59
C CYS A 80 -3.39 1.24 -0.55
N TYR A 81 -2.67 0.19 -0.94
CA TYR A 81 -1.75 0.23 -2.08
C TYR A 81 -2.45 0.58 -3.40
N LEU A 82 -3.60 -0.04 -3.67
CA LEU A 82 -4.38 0.23 -4.88
C LEU A 82 -4.94 1.65 -4.91
N ARG A 83 -5.40 2.17 -3.76
CA ARG A 83 -5.83 3.58 -3.64
C ARG A 83 -4.68 4.55 -3.87
N ALA A 84 -3.51 4.26 -3.35
CA ALA A 84 -2.31 5.07 -3.58
C ALA A 84 -1.85 5.03 -5.04
N PHE A 85 -1.96 3.88 -5.69
CA PHE A 85 -1.56 3.68 -7.08
C PHE A 85 -2.50 4.39 -8.07
N TYR A 86 -3.80 4.22 -7.92
CA TYR A 86 -4.82 4.75 -8.85
C TYR A 86 -5.39 6.12 -8.48
N GLY A 87 -5.31 6.51 -7.22
CA GLY A 87 -6.16 7.53 -6.63
C GLY A 87 -7.52 6.98 -6.22
N ASN A 88 -8.12 7.58 -5.21
CA ASN A 88 -9.37 7.07 -4.62
C ASN A 88 -10.52 6.99 -5.62
N LYS A 89 -10.68 7.99 -6.48
CA LYS A 89 -11.77 8.03 -7.47
C LYS A 89 -11.70 6.87 -8.46
N LYS A 90 -10.51 6.57 -9.01
CA LYS A 90 -10.31 5.46 -9.94
C LYS A 90 -10.41 4.11 -9.20
N PHE A 91 -9.90 4.03 -7.98
CA PHE A 91 -10.04 2.84 -7.14
C PHE A 91 -11.51 2.46 -6.93
N VAL A 92 -12.35 3.41 -6.49
CA VAL A 92 -13.80 3.17 -6.26
C VAL A 92 -14.50 2.74 -7.55
N LYS A 93 -14.12 3.30 -8.69
CA LYS A 93 -14.65 2.90 -9.99
C LYS A 93 -14.31 1.46 -10.35
N LEU A 94 -13.10 0.98 -10.00
CA LEU A 94 -12.61 -0.36 -10.37
C LEU A 94 -13.04 -1.45 -9.37
N TYR A 95 -13.05 -1.13 -8.09
CA TYR A 95 -13.23 -2.11 -6.99
C TYR A 95 -14.47 -1.86 -6.14
N GLY A 96 -15.13 -0.71 -6.29
CA GLY A 96 -16.18 -0.25 -5.38
C GLY A 96 -15.62 0.48 -4.16
N ASP A 97 -16.52 1.02 -3.34
CA ASP A 97 -16.14 1.66 -2.07
C ASP A 97 -15.96 0.60 -0.97
N VAL A 98 -14.88 -0.16 -1.09
CA VAL A 98 -14.56 -1.28 -0.21
C VAL A 98 -13.34 -0.96 0.66
N LEU A 99 -13.30 -1.56 1.86
CA LEU A 99 -12.15 -1.45 2.76
C LEU A 99 -11.07 -2.48 2.45
N GLU A 100 -11.46 -3.63 1.88
CA GLU A 100 -10.58 -4.75 1.59
C GLU A 100 -10.70 -5.17 0.12
N VAL A 101 -9.59 -5.64 -0.45
CA VAL A 101 -9.53 -6.28 -1.76
C VAL A 101 -8.96 -7.69 -1.59
N GLU A 102 -9.54 -8.66 -2.28
CA GLU A 102 -9.08 -10.04 -2.25
C GLU A 102 -7.59 -10.15 -2.58
N VAL A 103 -6.87 -10.92 -1.77
CA VAL A 103 -5.43 -11.17 -1.93
C VAL A 103 -5.23 -12.58 -2.44
N LYS A 104 -4.47 -12.73 -3.53
CA LYS A 104 -4.14 -14.02 -4.14
C LYS A 104 -2.68 -14.34 -3.87
N LEU A 105 -2.40 -14.90 -2.70
CA LEU A 105 -1.06 -15.35 -2.36
C LEU A 105 -0.80 -16.75 -2.94
N PRO A 106 0.45 -17.07 -3.29
CA PRO A 106 0.84 -18.44 -3.60
C PRO A 106 0.50 -19.35 -2.42
N THR A 107 0.07 -20.56 -2.70
CA THR A 107 -0.31 -21.57 -1.68
C THR A 107 0.86 -21.97 -0.77
N ASP A 108 2.08 -21.68 -1.17
CA ASP A 108 3.29 -21.85 -0.36
C ASP A 108 3.95 -20.51 -0.10
N THR A 109 3.47 -19.82 0.93
CA THR A 109 4.02 -18.53 1.37
C THR A 109 5.43 -18.64 1.92
N HIS A 110 5.88 -19.85 2.35
CA HIS A 110 7.26 -20.09 2.75
C HIS A 110 8.23 -20.08 1.57
N ALA A 111 7.77 -20.36 0.35
CA ALA A 111 8.60 -20.26 -0.85
C ALA A 111 8.90 -18.81 -1.22
N ALA A 112 8.02 -17.87 -0.86
CA ALA A 112 8.21 -16.43 -1.09
C ALA A 112 9.22 -15.79 -0.12
N TYR A 113 9.47 -16.44 1.02
CA TYR A 113 10.48 -16.06 2.01
C TYR A 113 11.46 -17.23 2.27
N PRO A 114 12.19 -17.70 1.27
CA PRO A 114 13.16 -18.75 1.49
C PRO A 114 14.30 -18.23 2.38
N ASN A 115 14.15 -18.37 3.69
CA ASN A 115 15.16 -18.05 4.72
C ASN A 115 15.65 -16.59 4.76
N GLY A 116 15.17 -15.73 3.83
CA GLY A 116 15.82 -14.46 3.53
C GLY A 116 15.44 -13.38 4.53
N LEU A 117 14.20 -12.90 4.48
CA LEU A 117 13.87 -11.64 5.15
C LEU A 117 13.95 -11.75 6.68
N ALA A 118 13.49 -12.86 7.26
CA ALA A 118 13.57 -13.04 8.71
C ALA A 118 15.01 -13.18 9.21
N ALA A 119 15.89 -13.81 8.42
CA ALA A 119 17.30 -13.91 8.73
C ALA A 119 18.05 -12.60 8.52
N ASP A 120 17.72 -11.87 7.45
CA ASP A 120 18.40 -10.61 7.10
C ASP A 120 18.04 -9.46 8.06
N ILE A 121 16.84 -9.46 8.64
CA ILE A 121 16.41 -8.45 9.62
C ILE A 121 16.56 -8.90 11.08
N GLY A 122 17.12 -10.08 11.33
CA GLY A 122 17.42 -10.56 12.68
C GLY A 122 16.22 -11.04 13.49
N PHE A 123 15.12 -11.40 12.85
CA PHE A 123 13.99 -12.08 13.51
C PHE A 123 14.30 -13.56 13.70
N ASP A 124 14.09 -14.05 14.89
CA ASP A 124 14.08 -15.49 15.13
C ASP A 124 12.75 -16.13 14.69
N LYS A 125 12.69 -17.45 14.69
CA LYS A 125 11.48 -18.21 14.30
C LYS A 125 10.29 -18.02 15.25
N THR A 126 10.47 -17.33 16.37
CA THR A 126 9.44 -17.05 17.36
C THR A 126 8.89 -15.62 17.24
N GLY A 127 9.41 -14.84 16.30
CA GLY A 127 9.00 -13.45 16.06
C GLY A 127 9.68 -12.43 16.98
N GLY A 128 10.72 -12.82 17.70
CA GLY A 128 11.56 -11.93 18.49
C GLY A 128 12.76 -11.41 17.71
N PHE A 129 13.26 -10.23 18.06
CA PHE A 129 14.58 -9.78 17.62
C PHE A 129 15.67 -10.56 18.35
N ASN A 130 16.63 -11.05 17.63
CA ASN A 130 17.86 -11.59 18.18
C ASN A 130 18.73 -10.49 18.77
#